data_a4149f04b427484b13a1fe0c337f4b77
#
_entry.id   a4149f04b427484b13a1fe0c337f4b77
#
_cell.length_a   1.000
_cell.length_b   1.000
_cell.length_c   1.000
_cell.angle_alpha   90.00
_cell.angle_beta   90.00
_cell.angle_gamma   90.00
#
_symmetry.space_group_name_H-M   'P 1'
#
loop_
_entity.id
_entity.type
_entity.pdbx_description
1 polymer ?
#
loop_
_entity_poly.entity_id
_entity_poly.type
_entity_poly.pdbx_seq_one_letter_code
_entity_poly.pdbx_strand_id
1 'polypeptide(L)'
;LLVGGALRYEDYDSFGSTTNYKISAQLHLTDELSVRSSISSGFRAPTVGQANVSNVQTSLDGGVLVDSALLAPTNPISVQLGGSELQPEESDSYTLGGVYQDGDFFMTIDYYNIQVSDRLSQSDKINLTDADRDALRAIEPNIDSFQQVSFFTNDFDTTTQGIDVVANYSADLFEGSSTFSLAYNWNETEVTKFSAITGAFKVKRLEED
;
A
#
# COMPACT_ATOMS: atom_id res chain seq x y z
N LEU A 1 22.84 12.72 22.00
CA LEU A 1 22.34 12.67 20.62
C LEU A 1 22.89 11.44 19.92
N LEU A 2 22.01 10.61 19.37
CA LEU A 2 22.34 9.48 18.51
C LEU A 2 21.77 9.77 17.11
N VAL A 3 22.57 9.57 16.07
CA VAL A 3 22.15 9.72 14.66
C VAL A 3 22.54 8.46 13.91
N GLY A 4 21.60 7.93 13.13
CA GLY A 4 21.80 6.76 12.27
C GLY A 4 21.39 7.07 10.83
N GLY A 5 22.09 6.44 9.88
CA GLY A 5 21.75 6.52 8.45
C GLY A 5 22.00 5.19 7.75
N ALA A 6 21.17 4.89 6.76
CA ALA A 6 21.31 3.74 5.87
C ALA A 6 20.94 4.14 4.45
N LEU A 7 21.64 3.56 3.47
CA LEU A 7 21.36 3.65 2.05
C LEU A 7 21.37 2.25 1.46
N ARG A 8 20.37 1.94 0.64
CA ARG A 8 20.25 0.65 -0.05
C ARG A 8 20.03 0.90 -1.53
N TYR A 9 20.84 0.29 -2.36
CA TYR A 9 20.66 0.26 -3.81
C TYR A 9 20.38 -1.17 -4.25
N GLU A 10 19.39 -1.33 -5.14
CA GLU A 10 19.02 -2.62 -5.71
C GLU A 10 18.74 -2.43 -7.20
N ASP A 11 19.10 -3.45 -7.98
CA ASP A 11 18.87 -3.49 -9.42
C ASP A 11 18.12 -4.78 -9.78
N TYR A 12 17.04 -4.64 -10.54
CA TYR A 12 16.13 -5.71 -10.89
C TYR A 12 15.91 -5.74 -12.40
N ASP A 13 15.99 -6.92 -12.99
CA ASP A 13 15.79 -7.10 -14.43
C ASP A 13 14.38 -6.71 -14.90
N SER A 14 13.38 -6.74 -14.02
CA SER A 14 11.97 -6.58 -14.36
C SER A 14 11.43 -5.15 -14.30
N PHE A 15 12.05 -4.25 -13.50
CA PHE A 15 11.57 -2.87 -13.34
C PHE A 15 12.68 -1.85 -13.08
N GLY A 16 13.96 -2.27 -13.22
CA GLY A 16 15.11 -1.38 -13.07
C GLY A 16 15.62 -1.23 -11.64
N SER A 17 16.33 -0.14 -11.37
CA SER A 17 16.99 0.08 -10.09
C SER A 17 16.19 0.93 -9.13
N THR A 18 16.32 0.65 -7.83
CA THR A 18 15.75 1.44 -6.75
C THR A 18 16.84 1.86 -5.75
N THR A 19 16.67 3.04 -5.18
CA THR A 19 17.54 3.54 -4.10
C THR A 19 16.68 3.97 -2.93
N ASN A 20 16.91 3.35 -1.78
CA ASN A 20 16.17 3.63 -0.56
C ASN A 20 17.10 4.17 0.51
N TYR A 21 16.59 5.04 1.34
CA TYR A 21 17.34 5.64 2.43
C TYR A 21 16.56 5.59 3.75
N LYS A 22 17.30 5.66 4.85
CA LYS A 22 16.75 5.91 6.18
C LYS A 22 17.69 6.80 6.95
N ILE A 23 17.17 7.85 7.56
CA ILE A 23 17.87 8.71 8.50
C ILE A 23 17.05 8.73 9.78
N SER A 24 17.72 8.55 10.92
CA SER A 24 17.07 8.57 12.22
C SER A 24 17.92 9.36 13.23
N ALA A 25 17.24 10.02 14.16
CA ALA A 25 17.87 10.72 15.24
C ALA A 25 17.12 10.48 16.56
N GLN A 26 17.87 10.38 17.65
CA GLN A 26 17.34 10.36 19.02
C GLN A 26 18.13 11.33 19.88
N LEU A 27 17.41 12.20 20.57
CA LEU A 27 17.96 13.19 21.48
C LEU A 27 17.45 12.90 22.89
N HIS A 28 18.36 12.64 23.84
CA HIS A 28 18.04 12.60 25.27
C HIS A 28 17.97 14.03 25.76
N LEU A 29 16.80 14.46 26.22
CA LEU A 29 16.57 15.81 26.77
C LEU A 29 16.90 15.83 28.26
N THR A 30 16.52 14.77 28.98
CA THR A 30 16.89 14.47 30.37
C THR A 30 17.26 12.99 30.49
N ASP A 31 17.54 12.50 31.69
CA ASP A 31 17.79 11.10 31.95
C ASP A 31 16.53 10.25 31.71
N GLU A 32 15.33 10.83 31.87
CA GLU A 32 14.04 10.17 31.76
C GLU A 32 13.36 10.38 30.40
N LEU A 33 13.67 11.52 29.71
CA LEU A 33 12.96 11.94 28.51
C LEU A 33 13.87 11.96 27.28
N SER A 34 13.44 11.27 26.22
CA SER A 34 14.06 11.36 24.91
C SER A 34 13.04 11.61 23.81
N VAL A 35 13.49 12.24 22.73
CA VAL A 35 12.72 12.47 21.50
C VAL A 35 13.43 11.74 20.37
N ARG A 36 12.65 11.09 19.50
CA ARG A 36 13.14 10.36 18.34
C ARG A 36 12.41 10.79 17.07
N SER A 37 13.12 10.80 15.96
CA SER A 37 12.54 11.06 14.65
C SER A 37 13.22 10.21 13.59
N SER A 38 12.49 9.85 12.55
CA SER A 38 13.08 9.23 11.35
C SER A 38 12.37 9.66 10.09
N ILE A 39 13.14 9.66 9.00
CA ILE A 39 12.65 9.73 7.62
C ILE A 39 13.21 8.54 6.86
N SER A 40 12.39 7.93 6.01
CA SER A 40 12.83 6.80 5.19
C SER A 40 11.99 6.68 3.92
N SER A 41 12.63 6.18 2.86
CA SER A 41 11.95 5.70 1.66
C SER A 41 11.94 4.17 1.62
N GLY A 42 11.00 3.61 0.87
CA GLY A 42 10.87 2.19 0.62
C GLY A 42 10.18 1.93 -0.72
N PHE A 43 10.19 0.69 -1.18
CA PHE A 43 9.45 0.27 -2.36
C PHE A 43 8.90 -1.14 -2.20
N ARG A 44 7.90 -1.47 -3.02
CA ARG A 44 7.36 -2.82 -3.17
C ARG A 44 7.24 -3.17 -4.65
N ALA A 45 7.98 -4.16 -5.09
CA ALA A 45 7.93 -4.67 -6.47
C ALA A 45 6.58 -5.33 -6.76
N PRO A 46 6.06 -5.23 -8.01
CA PRO A 46 4.97 -6.05 -8.48
C PRO A 46 5.32 -7.54 -8.34
N THR A 47 4.36 -8.36 -7.94
CA THR A 47 4.57 -9.80 -7.94
C THR A 47 4.48 -10.36 -9.36
N VAL A 48 5.16 -11.48 -9.61
CA VAL A 48 5.08 -12.19 -10.90
C VAL A 48 3.63 -12.54 -11.25
N GLY A 49 2.81 -12.89 -10.24
CA GLY A 49 1.38 -13.16 -10.42
C GLY A 49 0.60 -11.93 -10.89
N GLN A 50 0.85 -10.75 -10.32
CA GLN A 50 0.19 -9.50 -10.75
C GLN A 50 0.57 -9.12 -12.18
N ALA A 51 1.85 -9.27 -12.55
CA ALA A 51 2.35 -8.90 -13.87
C ALA A 51 1.90 -9.86 -15.00
N ASN A 52 1.64 -11.15 -14.67
CA ASN A 52 1.44 -12.18 -15.70
C ASN A 52 0.13 -12.98 -15.54
N VAL A 53 -0.82 -12.48 -14.74
CA VAL A 53 -2.09 -13.19 -14.52
C VAL A 53 -2.88 -13.33 -15.81
N SER A 54 -3.45 -14.53 -16.03
CA SER A 54 -4.46 -14.77 -17.06
C SER A 54 -5.48 -15.75 -16.49
N ASN A 55 -6.69 -15.28 -16.24
CA ASN A 55 -7.77 -16.08 -15.68
C ASN A 55 -9.11 -15.64 -16.26
N VAL A 56 -9.92 -16.59 -16.67
CA VAL A 56 -11.28 -16.34 -17.17
C VAL A 56 -12.28 -17.02 -16.25
N GLN A 57 -13.27 -16.28 -15.81
CA GLN A 57 -14.36 -16.75 -14.97
C GLN A 57 -15.71 -16.46 -15.60
N THR A 58 -16.54 -17.48 -15.70
CA THR A 58 -17.95 -17.32 -16.08
C THR A 58 -18.79 -17.12 -14.82
N SER A 59 -19.53 -16.04 -14.75
CA SER A 59 -20.45 -15.72 -13.65
C SER A 59 -21.85 -15.41 -14.18
N LEU A 60 -22.87 -15.55 -13.30
CA LEU A 60 -24.23 -15.13 -13.61
C LEU A 60 -24.42 -13.69 -13.15
N ASP A 61 -24.65 -12.78 -14.09
CA ASP A 61 -24.96 -11.38 -13.81
C ASP A 61 -26.32 -11.02 -14.42
N GLY A 62 -27.24 -10.57 -13.58
CA GLY A 62 -28.61 -10.26 -14.03
C GLY A 62 -29.37 -11.40 -14.69
N GLY A 63 -28.99 -12.67 -14.43
CA GLY A 63 -29.61 -13.84 -15.06
C GLY A 63 -28.97 -14.26 -16.41
N VAL A 64 -27.90 -13.59 -16.84
CA VAL A 64 -27.11 -13.88 -18.03
C VAL A 64 -25.72 -14.37 -17.64
N LEU A 65 -25.20 -15.37 -18.34
CA LEU A 65 -23.82 -15.83 -18.19
C LEU A 65 -22.89 -14.79 -18.82
N VAL A 66 -21.94 -14.31 -18.00
CA VAL A 66 -20.94 -13.29 -18.37
C VAL A 66 -19.55 -13.87 -18.17
N ASP A 67 -18.74 -13.87 -19.22
CA ASP A 67 -17.33 -14.21 -19.13
C ASP A 67 -16.51 -12.97 -18.80
N SER A 68 -15.85 -13.02 -17.64
CA SER A 68 -14.96 -11.97 -17.13
C SER A 68 -13.52 -12.48 -17.16
N ALA A 69 -12.63 -11.73 -17.80
CA ALA A 69 -11.22 -12.04 -17.88
C ALA A 69 -10.41 -11.13 -16.95
N LEU A 70 -9.54 -11.71 -16.12
CA LEU A 70 -8.45 -11.02 -15.47
C LEU A 70 -7.20 -11.30 -16.28
N LEU A 71 -6.65 -10.28 -16.94
CA LEU A 71 -5.56 -10.42 -17.90
C LEU A 71 -4.28 -9.72 -17.39
N ALA A 72 -3.13 -10.14 -17.92
CA ALA A 72 -1.89 -9.42 -17.69
C ALA A 72 -2.02 -7.94 -18.10
N PRO A 73 -1.43 -6.98 -17.37
CA PRO A 73 -1.50 -5.56 -17.71
C PRO A 73 -0.96 -5.23 -19.11
N THR A 74 0.02 -6.03 -19.58
CA THR A 74 0.65 -5.89 -20.91
C THR A 74 -0.07 -6.68 -22.00
N ASN A 75 -1.15 -7.40 -21.69
CA ASN A 75 -1.96 -8.05 -22.71
C ASN A 75 -2.56 -7.00 -23.66
N PRO A 76 -2.61 -7.22 -24.99
CA PRO A 76 -3.14 -6.25 -25.94
C PRO A 76 -4.55 -5.73 -25.60
N ILE A 77 -5.42 -6.57 -25.05
CA ILE A 77 -6.74 -6.16 -24.58
C ILE A 77 -6.62 -5.17 -23.41
N SER A 78 -5.77 -5.49 -22.43
CA SER A 78 -5.53 -4.61 -21.26
C SER A 78 -4.95 -3.28 -21.71
N VAL A 79 -3.96 -3.28 -22.61
CA VAL A 79 -3.32 -2.08 -23.15
C VAL A 79 -4.33 -1.18 -23.88
N GLN A 80 -5.24 -1.75 -24.69
CA GLN A 80 -6.31 -0.99 -25.34
C GLN A 80 -7.25 -0.30 -24.32
N LEU A 81 -7.41 -0.90 -23.13
CA LEU A 81 -8.25 -0.38 -22.05
C LEU A 81 -7.48 0.48 -21.04
N GLY A 82 -6.21 0.83 -21.30
CA GLY A 82 -5.38 1.68 -20.47
C GLY A 82 -4.39 0.93 -19.57
N GLY A 83 -4.24 -0.39 -19.73
CA GLY A 83 -3.21 -1.19 -19.05
C GLY A 83 -1.81 -0.83 -19.50
N SER A 84 -0.84 -0.98 -18.61
CA SER A 84 0.58 -0.74 -18.86
C SER A 84 1.45 -1.68 -18.02
N GLU A 85 2.74 -1.72 -18.33
CA GLU A 85 3.70 -2.44 -17.49
C GLU A 85 3.67 -1.90 -16.07
N LEU A 86 3.61 -2.82 -15.08
CA LEU A 86 3.53 -2.46 -13.67
C LEU A 86 4.87 -1.90 -13.18
N GLN A 87 4.79 -0.83 -12.41
CA GLN A 87 5.91 -0.21 -11.73
C GLN A 87 5.92 -0.58 -10.25
N PRO A 88 7.05 -0.50 -9.55
CA PRO A 88 7.07 -0.63 -8.10
C PRO A 88 6.21 0.43 -7.42
N GLU A 89 5.57 0.07 -6.33
CA GLU A 89 5.04 1.04 -5.39
C GLU A 89 6.19 1.69 -4.64
N GLU A 90 6.14 3.00 -4.46
CA GLU A 90 7.14 3.76 -3.70
C GLU A 90 6.53 4.31 -2.42
N SER A 91 7.31 4.37 -1.34
CA SER A 91 6.83 4.92 -0.08
C SER A 91 7.84 5.89 0.54
N ASP A 92 7.32 6.98 1.09
CA ASP A 92 8.03 7.91 1.95
C ASP A 92 7.38 7.92 3.33
N SER A 93 8.20 7.78 4.37
CA SER A 93 7.74 7.71 5.74
C SER A 93 8.45 8.73 6.61
N TYR A 94 7.68 9.37 7.47
CA TYR A 94 8.17 10.26 8.51
C TYR A 94 7.61 9.84 9.86
N THR A 95 8.47 9.81 10.90
CA THR A 95 8.05 9.54 12.28
C THR A 95 8.62 10.58 13.24
N LEU A 96 7.84 10.92 14.26
CA LEU A 96 8.26 11.74 15.39
C LEU A 96 7.67 11.16 16.67
N GLY A 97 8.51 10.89 17.65
CA GLY A 97 8.06 10.29 18.90
C GLY A 97 8.81 10.77 20.13
N GLY A 98 8.19 10.51 21.27
CA GLY A 98 8.74 10.73 22.59
C GLY A 98 8.79 9.44 23.40
N VAL A 99 9.83 9.28 24.22
CA VAL A 99 9.99 8.19 25.17
C VAL A 99 10.22 8.79 26.54
N TYR A 100 9.40 8.41 27.49
CA TYR A 100 9.55 8.77 28.89
C TYR A 100 9.72 7.51 29.73
N GLN A 101 10.75 7.47 30.58
CA GLN A 101 11.01 6.40 31.50
C GLN A 101 11.49 6.96 32.83
N ASP A 102 10.77 6.67 33.91
CA ASP A 102 11.14 7.04 35.25
C ASP A 102 10.77 5.90 36.22
N GLY A 103 11.79 5.27 36.83
CA GLY A 103 11.60 4.11 37.69
C GLY A 103 10.81 3.00 37.01
N ASP A 104 9.66 2.69 37.59
CA ASP A 104 8.75 1.61 37.12
C ASP A 104 7.75 2.05 36.05
N PHE A 105 7.77 3.31 35.63
CA PHE A 105 6.91 3.86 34.59
C PHE A 105 7.66 4.04 33.27
N PHE A 106 7.08 3.52 32.19
CA PHE A 106 7.57 3.66 30.81
C PHE A 106 6.41 4.09 29.89
N MET A 107 6.64 5.09 29.04
CA MET A 107 5.66 5.51 28.05
C MET A 107 6.33 5.90 26.73
N THR A 108 5.72 5.52 25.62
CA THR A 108 6.04 6.06 24.30
C THR A 108 4.82 6.67 23.66
N ILE A 109 5.04 7.73 22.90
CA ILE A 109 4.07 8.32 21.98
C ILE A 109 4.77 8.58 20.66
N ASP A 110 4.21 8.04 19.56
CA ASP A 110 4.79 8.17 18.24
C ASP A 110 3.70 8.62 17.24
N TYR A 111 3.97 9.71 16.54
CA TYR A 111 3.24 10.10 15.34
C TYR A 111 3.96 9.57 14.12
N TYR A 112 3.21 9.09 13.12
CA TYR A 112 3.74 8.69 11.84
C TYR A 112 2.89 9.22 10.69
N ASN A 113 3.55 9.44 9.54
CA ASN A 113 2.92 9.74 8.26
C ASN A 113 3.64 8.91 7.19
N ILE A 114 2.87 8.15 6.41
CA ILE A 114 3.36 7.24 5.38
C ILE A 114 2.61 7.58 4.09
N GLN A 115 3.34 8.02 3.08
CA GLN A 115 2.83 8.24 1.74
C GLN A 115 3.25 7.07 0.86
N VAL A 116 2.31 6.48 0.14
CA VAL A 116 2.58 5.41 -0.82
C VAL A 116 2.05 5.84 -2.17
N SER A 117 2.96 5.94 -3.15
CA SER A 117 2.67 6.29 -4.54
C SER A 117 2.59 5.06 -5.41
N ASP A 118 1.87 5.19 -6.52
CA ASP A 118 1.75 4.17 -7.57
C ASP A 118 1.31 2.80 -7.03
N ARG A 119 0.35 2.80 -6.09
CA ARG A 119 -0.15 1.57 -5.47
C ARG A 119 -0.80 0.65 -6.49
N LEU A 120 -0.46 -0.63 -6.35
CA LEU A 120 -0.96 -1.70 -7.20
C LEU A 120 -2.35 -2.15 -6.75
N SER A 121 -3.31 -2.04 -7.65
CA SER A 121 -4.64 -2.62 -7.47
C SER A 121 -5.14 -3.31 -8.73
N GLN A 122 -6.12 -4.17 -8.57
CA GLN A 122 -6.89 -4.67 -9.70
C GLN A 122 -7.89 -3.60 -10.13
N SER A 123 -7.98 -3.29 -11.43
CA SER A 123 -9.00 -2.39 -11.98
C SER A 123 -10.42 -2.89 -11.66
N ASP A 124 -11.41 -2.02 -11.76
CA ASP A 124 -12.78 -2.49 -11.87
C ASP A 124 -12.98 -3.33 -13.13
N LYS A 125 -14.06 -4.11 -13.17
CA LYS A 125 -14.45 -4.86 -14.38
C LYS A 125 -14.92 -3.88 -15.43
N ILE A 126 -14.17 -3.78 -16.52
CA ILE A 126 -14.44 -2.89 -17.64
C ILE A 126 -15.27 -3.67 -18.67
N ASN A 127 -16.46 -3.18 -19.00
CA ASN A 127 -17.27 -3.77 -20.05
C ASN A 127 -16.69 -3.43 -21.42
N LEU A 128 -16.44 -4.47 -22.24
CA LEU A 128 -15.97 -4.27 -23.61
C LEU A 128 -17.10 -3.71 -24.49
N THR A 129 -16.84 -2.58 -25.13
CA THR A 129 -17.73 -2.00 -26.15
C THR A 129 -17.53 -2.67 -27.50
N ASP A 130 -18.46 -2.48 -28.43
CA ASP A 130 -18.31 -2.98 -29.81
C ASP A 130 -17.09 -2.34 -30.51
N ALA A 131 -16.78 -1.07 -30.19
CA ALA A 131 -15.60 -0.38 -30.70
C ALA A 131 -14.30 -1.01 -30.18
N ASP A 132 -14.25 -1.42 -28.91
CA ASP A 132 -13.10 -2.15 -28.36
C ASP A 132 -12.89 -3.49 -29.03
N ARG A 133 -13.99 -4.23 -29.26
CA ARG A 133 -13.97 -5.53 -29.96
C ARG A 133 -13.50 -5.36 -31.41
N ASP A 134 -14.00 -4.37 -32.13
CA ASP A 134 -13.61 -4.11 -33.51
C ASP A 134 -12.12 -3.72 -33.62
N ALA A 135 -11.59 -2.95 -32.67
CA ALA A 135 -10.17 -2.59 -32.63
C ALA A 135 -9.26 -3.78 -32.32
N LEU A 136 -9.74 -4.74 -31.51
CA LEU A 136 -8.95 -5.85 -31.00
C LEU A 136 -9.08 -7.14 -31.82
N ARG A 137 -10.11 -7.27 -32.67
CA ARG A 137 -10.44 -8.53 -33.41
C ARG A 137 -9.29 -9.05 -34.28
N ALA A 138 -8.43 -8.16 -34.78
CA ALA A 138 -7.26 -8.53 -35.58
C ALA A 138 -6.10 -9.08 -34.72
N ILE A 139 -6.05 -8.74 -33.42
CA ILE A 139 -5.00 -9.09 -32.48
C ILE A 139 -5.42 -10.28 -31.62
N GLU A 140 -6.68 -10.28 -31.18
CA GLU A 140 -7.27 -11.32 -30.33
C GLU A 140 -8.55 -11.88 -30.98
N PRO A 141 -8.47 -12.96 -31.74
CA PRO A 141 -9.63 -13.52 -32.43
C PRO A 141 -10.80 -13.97 -31.52
N ASN A 142 -10.52 -14.23 -30.25
CA ASN A 142 -11.50 -14.66 -29.25
C ASN A 142 -12.10 -13.50 -28.44
N ILE A 143 -11.86 -12.27 -28.84
CA ILE A 143 -12.32 -11.08 -28.08
C ILE A 143 -13.84 -11.07 -27.85
N ASP A 144 -14.61 -11.63 -28.77
CA ASP A 144 -16.06 -11.67 -28.67
C ASP A 144 -16.58 -12.61 -27.56
N SER A 145 -15.73 -13.49 -27.01
CA SER A 145 -16.09 -14.35 -25.87
C SER A 145 -16.06 -13.61 -24.53
N PHE A 146 -15.33 -12.47 -24.45
CA PHE A 146 -15.24 -11.70 -23.22
C PHE A 146 -16.25 -10.57 -23.20
N GLN A 147 -17.00 -10.44 -22.10
CA GLN A 147 -17.88 -9.30 -21.83
C GLN A 147 -17.19 -8.27 -20.96
N GLN A 148 -16.38 -8.74 -20.00
CA GLN A 148 -15.70 -7.89 -19.02
C GLN A 148 -14.22 -8.25 -18.92
N VAL A 149 -13.40 -7.25 -18.75
CA VAL A 149 -11.96 -7.39 -18.54
C VAL A 149 -11.52 -6.57 -17.32
N SER A 150 -10.58 -7.12 -16.57
CA SER A 150 -9.85 -6.41 -15.51
C SER A 150 -8.37 -6.76 -15.59
N PHE A 151 -7.52 -5.91 -15.03
CA PHE A 151 -6.08 -6.10 -14.98
C PHE A 151 -5.52 -5.36 -13.76
N PHE A 152 -4.28 -5.67 -13.36
CA PHE A 152 -3.59 -4.89 -12.34
C PHE A 152 -3.04 -3.59 -12.93
N THR A 153 -3.01 -2.54 -12.12
CA THR A 153 -2.54 -1.20 -12.52
C THR A 153 -1.98 -0.45 -11.32
N ASN A 154 -1.02 0.45 -11.57
CA ASN A 154 -0.50 1.42 -10.60
C ASN A 154 -1.31 2.72 -10.73
N ASP A 155 -2.36 2.89 -9.93
CA ASP A 155 -3.39 3.83 -10.32
C ASP A 155 -3.87 4.75 -9.18
N PHE A 156 -3.35 4.55 -7.96
CA PHE A 156 -3.72 5.40 -6.84
C PHE A 156 -2.59 5.59 -5.84
N ASP A 157 -2.62 6.73 -5.16
CA ASP A 157 -1.71 7.08 -4.08
C ASP A 157 -2.49 7.14 -2.76
N THR A 158 -1.83 6.82 -1.65
CA THR A 158 -2.43 6.92 -0.32
C THR A 158 -1.51 7.66 0.64
N THR A 159 -2.13 8.31 1.60
CA THR A 159 -1.45 8.85 2.79
C THR A 159 -2.08 8.23 4.02
N THR A 160 -1.26 7.58 4.84
CA THR A 160 -1.66 7.04 6.14
C THR A 160 -0.95 7.82 7.23
N GLN A 161 -1.70 8.33 8.20
CA GLN A 161 -1.17 9.00 9.38
C GLN A 161 -1.76 8.41 10.64
N GLY A 162 -1.02 8.47 11.74
CA GLY A 162 -1.53 7.92 12.98
C GLY A 162 -0.69 8.27 14.19
N ILE A 163 -1.21 7.88 15.35
CA ILE A 163 -0.58 8.05 16.66
C ILE A 163 -0.62 6.71 17.39
N ASP A 164 0.55 6.28 17.86
CA ASP A 164 0.71 5.13 18.74
C ASP A 164 1.08 5.60 20.14
N VAL A 165 0.40 5.08 21.15
CA VAL A 165 0.74 5.29 22.56
C VAL A 165 0.88 3.94 23.25
N VAL A 166 2.01 3.74 23.91
CA VAL A 166 2.23 2.57 24.77
C VAL A 166 2.68 3.06 26.13
N ALA A 167 2.03 2.57 27.20
CA ALA A 167 2.44 2.85 28.55
C ALA A 167 2.46 1.57 29.39
N ASN A 168 3.50 1.45 30.24
CA ASN A 168 3.65 0.36 31.19
C ASN A 168 3.97 0.93 32.57
N TYR A 169 3.36 0.34 33.58
CA TYR A 169 3.64 0.67 34.97
C TYR A 169 3.76 -0.61 35.81
N SER A 170 4.88 -0.76 36.48
CA SER A 170 5.11 -1.90 37.39
C SER A 170 4.97 -1.44 38.84
N ALA A 171 4.29 -2.24 39.66
CA ALA A 171 4.11 -1.96 41.07
C ALA A 171 4.09 -3.24 41.87
N ASP A 172 4.64 -3.19 43.06
CA ASP A 172 4.52 -4.28 44.03
C ASP A 172 3.17 -4.18 44.76
N LEU A 173 2.27 -5.09 44.48
CA LEU A 173 0.93 -5.17 45.06
C LEU A 173 0.69 -6.58 45.64
N PHE A 174 0.07 -6.63 46.82
CA PHE A 174 -0.35 -7.88 47.45
C PHE A 174 0.75 -8.94 47.59
N GLU A 175 1.95 -8.52 48.00
CA GLU A 175 3.15 -9.38 48.17
C GLU A 175 3.67 -9.98 46.83
N GLY A 176 3.28 -9.40 45.68
CA GLY A 176 3.72 -9.79 44.36
C GLY A 176 3.96 -8.57 43.44
N SER A 177 4.68 -8.78 42.36
CA SER A 177 4.88 -7.74 41.34
C SER A 177 3.74 -7.77 40.31
N SER A 178 3.18 -6.59 39.99
CA SER A 178 2.11 -6.41 39.04
C SER A 178 2.52 -5.43 37.97
N THR A 179 2.25 -5.72 36.71
CA THR A 179 2.50 -4.81 35.58
C THR A 179 1.20 -4.45 34.88
N PHE A 180 0.95 -3.17 34.76
CA PHE A 180 -0.17 -2.60 34.03
C PHE A 180 0.33 -2.10 32.69
N SER A 181 -0.35 -2.50 31.60
CA SER A 181 0.00 -2.12 30.23
C SER A 181 -1.19 -1.49 29.52
N LEU A 182 -0.95 -0.35 28.85
CA LEU A 182 -1.90 0.32 27.97
C LEU A 182 -1.27 0.43 26.59
N ALA A 183 -2.02 0.06 25.56
CA ALA A 183 -1.67 0.35 24.17
C ALA A 183 -2.87 1.00 23.48
N TYR A 184 -2.62 2.10 22.79
CA TYR A 184 -3.60 2.82 21.99
C TYR A 184 -3.02 3.13 20.62
N ASN A 185 -3.77 2.82 19.57
CA ASN A 185 -3.46 3.19 18.20
C ASN A 185 -4.64 3.95 17.61
N TRP A 186 -4.35 5.04 16.93
CA TRP A 186 -5.28 5.72 16.04
C TRP A 186 -4.60 5.93 14.71
N ASN A 187 -5.27 5.60 13.61
CA ASN A 187 -4.78 5.88 12.28
C ASN A 187 -5.91 6.25 11.33
N GLU A 188 -5.56 6.95 10.27
CA GLU A 188 -6.42 7.36 9.18
C GLU A 188 -5.66 7.18 7.87
N THR A 189 -6.31 6.56 6.88
CA THR A 189 -5.77 6.43 5.53
C THR A 189 -6.66 7.16 4.54
N GLU A 190 -6.07 8.00 3.72
CA GLU A 190 -6.73 8.76 2.66
C GLU A 190 -6.15 8.36 1.30
N VAL A 191 -7.02 8.22 0.28
CA VAL A 191 -6.61 8.10 -1.12
C VAL A 191 -6.43 9.50 -1.69
N THR A 192 -5.19 9.87 -1.98
CA THR A 192 -4.83 11.24 -2.39
C THR A 192 -4.85 11.45 -3.89
N LYS A 193 -4.73 10.37 -4.67
CA LYS A 193 -4.80 10.37 -6.14
C LYS A 193 -5.38 9.06 -6.62
N PHE A 194 -6.15 9.10 -7.67
CA PHE A 194 -6.63 7.90 -8.39
C PHE A 194 -6.96 8.22 -9.84
N SER A 195 -6.89 7.21 -10.70
CA SER A 195 -7.29 7.35 -12.11
C SER A 195 -8.75 6.95 -12.33
N ALA A 196 -9.25 7.23 -13.54
CA ALA A 196 -10.59 6.80 -13.98
C ALA A 196 -10.76 5.26 -14.03
N ILE A 197 -9.66 4.52 -14.12
CA ILE A 197 -9.66 3.05 -14.19
C ILE A 197 -10.03 2.42 -12.83
N THR A 198 -9.56 3.02 -11.72
CA THR A 198 -9.90 2.55 -10.37
C THR A 198 -11.36 2.83 -10.00
N GLY A 199 -11.91 3.94 -10.46
CA GLY A 199 -13.28 4.36 -10.15
C GLY A 199 -13.49 4.86 -8.72
N ALA A 200 -14.35 5.86 -8.55
CA ALA A 200 -14.59 6.53 -7.26
C ALA A 200 -15.20 5.60 -6.18
N PHE A 201 -15.97 4.59 -6.58
CA PHE A 201 -16.59 3.65 -5.63
C PHE A 201 -15.55 2.74 -4.98
N LYS A 202 -14.54 2.30 -5.74
CA LYS A 202 -13.46 1.48 -5.25
C LYS A 202 -12.54 2.26 -4.29
N VAL A 203 -12.29 3.53 -4.60
CA VAL A 203 -11.53 4.45 -3.72
C VAL A 203 -12.17 4.51 -2.33
N LYS A 204 -13.46 4.75 -2.23
CA LYS A 204 -14.18 4.79 -0.95
C LYS A 204 -14.00 3.49 -0.13
N ARG A 205 -14.02 2.33 -0.78
CA ARG A 205 -13.82 1.05 -0.10
C ARG A 205 -12.36 0.86 0.37
N LEU A 206 -11.37 1.42 -0.34
CA LEU A 206 -9.96 1.38 0.05
C LEU A 206 -9.63 2.26 1.25
N GLU A 207 -10.45 3.28 1.53
CA GLU A 207 -10.32 4.14 2.71
C GLU A 207 -10.99 3.53 3.96
N GLU A 208 -11.94 2.59 3.76
CA GLU A 208 -12.69 1.95 4.85
C GLU A 208 -12.01 0.65 5.38
N ASP A 209 -11.04 0.07 4.65
CA ASP A 209 -10.28 -1.14 5.01
C ASP A 209 -8.97 -0.78 5.78
#